data_a58863661b53a5247546a2870d471181
#
_entry.id   a58863661b53a5247546a2870d471181
#
_cell.length_a   1.000
_cell.length_b   1.000
_cell.length_c   1.000
_cell.angle_alpha   90.00
_cell.angle_beta   90.00
_cell.angle_gamma   90.00
#
_symmetry.space_group_name_H-M   'P 1'
#
loop_
_entity.id
_entity.type
_entity.pdbx_description
1 polymer ?
#
loop_
_entity_poly.entity_id
_entity_poly.type
_entity_poly.pdbx_seq_one_letter_code
_entity_poly.pdbx_strand_id
1 'polypeptide(L)'
;METVHSVKTMKAIQFSQYGSADVLQYVNIDVPTIGDHEVLVEIKAIGINFADIARREGRYVVPTKLPFIPGSEIAGVVVAVGKDVKRFTPGMRVVALIENGAYAEYVNVHERVLSEVPDNVSFTDAVALPLQGQTAYHILTTMGRLNKGESVLVHAAAGGVGALSVQLAKLLGAGKIIATASTDKKLQHAKNIGADEVVNYTEPGWERQVRELTEGKGVDIALEMVGGEIFQQTLKCLAPFG
;
A
#
# COMPACT_ATOMS: atom_id res chain seq x y z
N MET A 1 -32.06 9.15 10.67
CA MET A 1 -31.43 8.42 9.55
C MET A 1 -31.87 9.08 8.26
N GLU A 2 -31.10 10.03 7.76
CA GLU A 2 -31.34 10.59 6.42
C GLU A 2 -30.97 9.50 5.40
N THR A 3 -31.95 9.11 4.63
CA THR A 3 -31.80 8.09 3.59
C THR A 3 -30.90 8.64 2.49
N VAL A 4 -29.81 7.95 2.16
CA VAL A 4 -28.79 8.24 1.11
C VAL A 4 -29.40 8.51 -0.29
N HIS A 5 -30.71 8.41 -0.44
CA HIS A 5 -31.46 8.66 -1.69
C HIS A 5 -31.51 10.14 -2.11
N SER A 6 -30.91 11.09 -1.34
CA SER A 6 -30.91 12.52 -1.68
C SER A 6 -29.60 13.03 -2.30
N VAL A 7 -28.47 12.34 -2.16
CA VAL A 7 -27.18 12.80 -2.69
C VAL A 7 -27.06 12.34 -4.14
N LYS A 8 -27.28 13.29 -5.08
CA LYS A 8 -27.16 13.01 -6.52
C LYS A 8 -25.73 13.15 -7.05
N THR A 9 -24.96 14.04 -6.43
CA THR A 9 -23.58 14.35 -6.86
C THR A 9 -22.60 14.23 -5.70
N MET A 10 -21.35 13.97 -6.01
CA MET A 10 -20.23 13.82 -5.07
C MET A 10 -19.00 14.58 -5.55
N LYS A 11 -18.07 14.81 -4.65
CA LYS A 11 -16.74 15.35 -4.97
C LYS A 11 -15.78 14.20 -5.30
N ALA A 12 -14.92 14.47 -6.30
CA ALA A 12 -13.85 13.55 -6.67
C ALA A 12 -12.61 14.32 -7.16
N ILE A 13 -11.45 13.67 -7.11
CA ILE A 13 -10.24 14.13 -7.80
C ILE A 13 -10.13 13.33 -9.10
N GLN A 14 -10.07 14.05 -10.22
CA GLN A 14 -10.02 13.47 -11.55
C GLN A 14 -8.89 14.12 -12.38
N PHE A 15 -8.33 13.39 -13.34
CA PHE A 15 -7.48 13.97 -14.38
C PHE A 15 -7.93 13.51 -15.77
N SER A 16 -7.82 14.43 -16.75
CA SER A 16 -8.23 14.21 -18.15
C SER A 16 -7.08 14.20 -19.13
N GLN A 17 -5.86 14.41 -18.64
CA GLN A 17 -4.60 14.32 -19.39
C GLN A 17 -3.47 13.87 -18.47
N TYR A 18 -2.45 13.24 -19.01
CA TYR A 18 -1.25 12.89 -18.27
C TYR A 18 -0.41 14.13 -17.92
N GLY A 19 0.30 14.09 -16.80
CA GLY A 19 1.19 15.20 -16.40
C GLY A 19 1.59 15.19 -14.94
N SER A 20 2.09 16.35 -14.48
CA SER A 20 2.43 16.64 -13.08
C SER A 20 1.19 16.66 -12.19
N ALA A 21 1.36 16.94 -10.89
CA ALA A 21 0.23 17.04 -9.96
C ALA A 21 -0.83 18.08 -10.37
N ASP A 22 -0.47 19.07 -11.17
CA ASP A 22 -1.34 20.15 -11.61
C ASP A 22 -2.51 19.68 -12.51
N VAL A 23 -2.43 18.47 -13.09
CA VAL A 23 -3.52 17.90 -13.89
C VAL A 23 -4.66 17.35 -13.03
N LEU A 24 -4.47 17.21 -11.71
CA LEU A 24 -5.50 16.77 -10.78
C LEU A 24 -6.53 17.88 -10.56
N GLN A 25 -7.79 17.58 -10.85
CA GLN A 25 -8.90 18.52 -10.74
C GLN A 25 -9.90 18.05 -9.70
N TYR A 26 -10.37 18.96 -8.86
CA TYR A 26 -11.46 18.72 -7.92
C TYR A 26 -12.79 18.98 -8.64
N VAL A 27 -13.54 17.92 -8.87
CA VAL A 27 -14.75 17.93 -9.71
C VAL A 27 -15.99 17.48 -8.95
N ASN A 28 -17.17 17.87 -9.46
CA ASN A 28 -18.45 17.29 -9.07
C ASN A 28 -18.84 16.26 -10.12
N ILE A 29 -19.19 15.07 -9.69
CA ILE A 29 -19.69 13.99 -10.54
C ILE A 29 -20.92 13.33 -9.90
N ASP A 30 -21.67 12.56 -10.65
CA ASP A 30 -22.77 11.80 -10.10
C ASP A 30 -22.29 10.71 -9.15
N VAL A 31 -23.05 10.46 -8.07
CA VAL A 31 -22.83 9.29 -7.21
C VAL A 31 -23.05 8.04 -8.04
N PRO A 32 -22.15 7.03 -8.01
CA PRO A 32 -22.29 5.85 -8.82
C PRO A 32 -23.54 5.05 -8.45
N THR A 33 -24.21 4.53 -9.46
CA THR A 33 -25.27 3.55 -9.27
C THR A 33 -24.68 2.20 -8.90
N ILE A 34 -25.37 1.43 -8.06
CA ILE A 34 -24.94 0.09 -7.65
C ILE A 34 -25.61 -1.00 -8.49
N GLY A 35 -24.83 -1.99 -8.89
CA GLY A 35 -25.36 -3.24 -9.47
C GLY A 35 -25.88 -4.20 -8.41
N ASP A 36 -26.45 -5.30 -8.86
CA ASP A 36 -27.12 -6.30 -8.00
C ASP A 36 -26.20 -6.88 -6.90
N HIS A 37 -24.90 -7.04 -7.18
CA HIS A 37 -23.89 -7.57 -6.27
C HIS A 37 -22.90 -6.49 -5.74
N GLU A 38 -23.24 -5.22 -5.90
CA GLU A 38 -22.38 -4.12 -5.51
C GLU A 38 -22.87 -3.44 -4.23
N VAL A 39 -21.94 -2.81 -3.58
CA VAL A 39 -22.11 -2.07 -2.33
C VAL A 39 -21.65 -0.63 -2.58
N LEU A 40 -22.46 0.35 -2.23
CA LEU A 40 -22.04 1.75 -2.19
C LEU A 40 -21.37 2.02 -0.85
N VAL A 41 -20.12 2.45 -0.91
CA VAL A 41 -19.31 2.79 0.27
C VAL A 41 -19.08 4.29 0.33
N GLU A 42 -19.44 4.90 1.45
CA GLU A 42 -18.99 6.25 1.81
C GLU A 42 -17.55 6.17 2.30
N ILE A 43 -16.62 6.77 1.57
CA ILE A 43 -15.19 6.68 1.83
C ILE A 43 -14.82 7.56 3.03
N LYS A 44 -14.10 7.00 4.00
CA LYS A 44 -13.59 7.69 5.19
C LYS A 44 -12.07 7.82 5.19
N ALA A 45 -11.38 6.93 4.47
CA ALA A 45 -9.93 6.99 4.25
C ALA A 45 -9.57 6.34 2.91
N ILE A 46 -8.53 6.86 2.28
CA ILE A 46 -7.95 6.34 1.03
C ILE A 46 -6.45 6.09 1.21
N GLY A 47 -5.92 5.06 0.57
CA GLY A 47 -4.48 4.85 0.44
C GLY A 47 -3.94 5.60 -0.78
N ILE A 48 -2.80 6.27 -0.61
CA ILE A 48 -2.06 6.92 -1.70
C ILE A 48 -0.88 6.03 -2.06
N ASN A 49 -0.79 5.66 -3.33
CA ASN A 49 0.20 4.71 -3.81
C ASN A 49 1.07 5.27 -4.94
N PHE A 50 2.29 4.74 -5.07
CA PHE A 50 3.18 5.11 -6.18
C PHE A 50 2.54 4.82 -7.56
N ALA A 51 1.68 3.81 -7.64
CA ALA A 51 0.91 3.47 -8.83
C ALA A 51 0.00 4.63 -9.30
N ASP A 52 -0.57 5.41 -8.36
CA ASP A 52 -1.41 6.57 -8.68
C ASP A 52 -0.61 7.66 -9.40
N ILE A 53 0.64 7.88 -8.94
CA ILE A 53 1.58 8.80 -9.58
C ILE A 53 1.94 8.30 -10.98
N ALA A 54 2.30 7.01 -11.11
CA ALA A 54 2.67 6.42 -12.38
C ALA A 54 1.51 6.45 -13.40
N ARG A 55 0.26 6.23 -12.97
CA ARG A 55 -0.94 6.37 -13.81
C ARG A 55 -1.13 7.80 -14.28
N ARG A 56 -1.05 8.76 -13.35
CA ARG A 56 -1.19 10.19 -13.67
C ARG A 56 -0.14 10.68 -14.67
N GLU A 57 1.10 10.17 -14.58
CA GLU A 57 2.19 10.52 -15.48
C GLU A 57 2.21 9.68 -16.78
N GLY A 58 1.27 8.77 -16.98
CA GLY A 58 1.20 7.91 -18.17
C GLY A 58 2.29 6.84 -18.24
N ARG A 59 2.95 6.51 -17.10
CA ARG A 59 4.04 5.53 -17.00
C ARG A 59 3.60 4.18 -16.45
N TYR A 60 2.31 4.03 -16.11
CA TYR A 60 1.83 2.78 -15.54
C TYR A 60 1.76 1.69 -16.62
N VAL A 61 2.07 0.44 -16.23
CA VAL A 61 2.14 -0.70 -17.14
C VAL A 61 0.81 -0.99 -17.84
N VAL A 62 -0.31 -0.72 -17.18
CA VAL A 62 -1.64 -0.87 -17.77
C VAL A 62 -2.11 0.49 -18.27
N PRO A 63 -2.57 0.62 -19.53
CA PRO A 63 -3.10 1.87 -20.06
C PRO A 63 -4.22 2.44 -19.20
N THR A 64 -4.18 3.76 -18.93
CA THR A 64 -5.19 4.46 -18.16
C THR A 64 -6.18 5.14 -19.09
N LYS A 65 -7.46 4.74 -19.02
CA LYS A 65 -8.53 5.38 -19.81
C LYS A 65 -8.91 6.72 -19.15
N LEU A 66 -8.81 7.78 -19.92
CA LEU A 66 -9.16 9.13 -19.47
C LEU A 66 -10.62 9.50 -19.82
N PRO A 67 -11.31 10.32 -19.02
CA PRO A 67 -10.89 10.86 -17.72
C PRO A 67 -10.79 9.77 -16.64
N PHE A 68 -9.92 9.95 -15.63
CA PHE A 68 -9.62 8.93 -14.65
C PHE A 68 -9.66 9.48 -13.21
N ILE A 69 -10.32 8.75 -12.32
CA ILE A 69 -10.31 9.00 -10.87
C ILE A 69 -9.31 8.02 -10.25
N PRO A 70 -8.18 8.49 -9.68
CA PRO A 70 -7.16 7.61 -9.13
C PRO A 70 -7.58 6.97 -7.80
N GLY A 71 -6.65 6.19 -7.24
CA GLY A 71 -6.77 5.53 -5.96
C GLY A 71 -7.33 4.12 -6.03
N SER A 72 -6.64 3.21 -5.36
CA SER A 72 -6.96 1.77 -5.39
C SER A 72 -7.26 1.18 -4.02
N GLU A 73 -7.20 1.97 -2.96
CA GLU A 73 -7.49 1.51 -1.59
C GLU A 73 -8.52 2.42 -0.94
N ILE A 74 -9.55 1.80 -0.35
CA ILE A 74 -10.58 2.53 0.40
C ILE A 74 -10.83 1.86 1.74
N ALA A 75 -11.17 2.67 2.73
CA ALA A 75 -11.85 2.23 3.94
C ALA A 75 -13.02 3.19 4.21
N GLY A 76 -14.18 2.65 4.61
CA GLY A 76 -15.37 3.47 4.77
C GLY A 76 -16.56 2.72 5.35
N VAL A 77 -17.74 3.28 5.15
CA VAL A 77 -18.98 2.76 5.67
C VAL A 77 -19.93 2.41 4.52
N VAL A 78 -20.53 1.25 4.59
CA VAL A 78 -21.59 0.83 3.67
C VAL A 78 -22.80 1.76 3.83
N VAL A 79 -23.27 2.33 2.72
CA VAL A 79 -24.46 3.21 2.73
C VAL A 79 -25.65 2.63 1.95
N ALA A 80 -25.39 1.79 0.96
CA ALA A 80 -26.40 1.06 0.22
C ALA A 80 -25.85 -0.26 -0.31
N VAL A 81 -26.73 -1.22 -0.56
CA VAL A 81 -26.38 -2.54 -1.09
C VAL A 81 -27.31 -2.96 -2.21
N GLY A 82 -26.77 -3.66 -3.21
CA GLY A 82 -27.53 -4.26 -4.28
C GLY A 82 -28.41 -5.42 -3.78
N LYS A 83 -29.43 -5.79 -4.54
CA LYS A 83 -30.46 -6.76 -4.12
C LYS A 83 -29.94 -8.17 -3.82
N ASP A 84 -28.82 -8.57 -4.46
CA ASP A 84 -28.22 -9.89 -4.31
C ASP A 84 -27.04 -9.93 -3.33
N VAL A 85 -26.68 -8.80 -2.72
CA VAL A 85 -25.65 -8.72 -1.68
C VAL A 85 -26.13 -9.44 -0.42
N LYS A 86 -25.32 -10.38 0.11
CA LYS A 86 -25.65 -11.20 1.27
C LYS A 86 -24.82 -10.90 2.52
N ARG A 87 -23.59 -10.41 2.32
CA ARG A 87 -22.59 -10.31 3.38
C ARG A 87 -22.56 -8.96 4.08
N PHE A 88 -23.07 -7.91 3.44
CA PHE A 88 -22.94 -6.54 3.92
C PHE A 88 -24.29 -5.86 4.06
N THR A 89 -24.40 -4.97 5.06
CA THR A 89 -25.59 -4.14 5.31
C THR A 89 -25.16 -2.69 5.55
N PRO A 90 -26.03 -1.71 5.31
CA PRO A 90 -25.76 -0.31 5.63
C PRO A 90 -25.32 -0.14 7.09
N GLY A 91 -24.28 0.69 7.28
CA GLY A 91 -23.63 0.94 8.57
C GLY A 91 -22.40 0.09 8.84
N MET A 92 -22.17 -1.00 8.12
CA MET A 92 -20.96 -1.82 8.30
C MET A 92 -19.70 -1.05 7.86
N ARG A 93 -18.63 -1.24 8.60
CA ARG A 93 -17.30 -0.69 8.33
C ARG A 93 -16.54 -1.64 7.43
N VAL A 94 -16.01 -1.13 6.32
CA VAL A 94 -15.39 -1.97 5.28
C VAL A 94 -14.09 -1.37 4.75
N VAL A 95 -13.25 -2.25 4.20
CA VAL A 95 -12.01 -1.92 3.50
C VAL A 95 -11.95 -2.73 2.22
N ALA A 96 -11.36 -2.17 1.17
CA ALA A 96 -11.18 -2.87 -0.11
C ALA A 96 -9.95 -2.41 -0.88
N LEU A 97 -9.40 -3.34 -1.67
CA LEU A 97 -8.58 -3.06 -2.83
C LEU A 97 -9.49 -3.00 -4.05
N ILE A 98 -9.47 -1.88 -4.75
CA ILE A 98 -10.26 -1.62 -5.97
C ILE A 98 -9.34 -1.26 -7.13
N GLU A 99 -9.84 -1.28 -8.35
CA GLU A 99 -9.02 -0.96 -9.53
C GLU A 99 -8.69 0.53 -9.62
N ASN A 100 -9.67 1.40 -9.33
CA ASN A 100 -9.60 2.86 -9.37
C ASN A 100 -10.83 3.48 -8.68
N GLY A 101 -10.87 4.82 -8.60
CA GLY A 101 -12.06 5.51 -8.11
C GLY A 101 -12.03 5.87 -6.63
N ALA A 102 -10.95 5.55 -5.89
CA ALA A 102 -10.89 5.83 -4.45
C ALA A 102 -10.80 7.33 -4.11
N TYR A 103 -10.32 8.17 -5.03
CA TYR A 103 -10.22 9.62 -4.77
C TYR A 103 -11.57 10.32 -4.97
N ALA A 104 -12.60 9.84 -4.27
CA ALA A 104 -13.96 10.33 -4.30
C ALA A 104 -14.63 10.18 -2.94
N GLU A 105 -15.81 10.77 -2.75
CA GLU A 105 -16.58 10.63 -1.50
C GLU A 105 -17.29 9.28 -1.42
N TYR A 106 -17.71 8.73 -2.55
CA TYR A 106 -18.38 7.41 -2.64
C TYR A 106 -17.79 6.58 -3.76
N VAL A 107 -17.88 5.27 -3.60
CA VAL A 107 -17.52 4.30 -4.64
C VAL A 107 -18.43 3.09 -4.58
N ASN A 108 -18.81 2.54 -5.74
CA ASN A 108 -19.45 1.23 -5.82
C ASN A 108 -18.39 0.14 -5.90
N VAL A 109 -18.55 -0.89 -5.10
CA VAL A 109 -17.59 -1.99 -4.95
C VAL A 109 -18.32 -3.32 -4.96
N HIS A 110 -17.84 -4.29 -5.73
CA HIS A 110 -18.40 -5.64 -5.70
C HIS A 110 -18.17 -6.29 -4.33
N GLU A 111 -19.20 -6.91 -3.74
CA GLU A 111 -19.12 -7.48 -2.36
C GLU A 111 -17.95 -8.44 -2.13
N ARG A 112 -17.44 -9.11 -3.18
CA ARG A 112 -16.36 -10.09 -3.08
C ARG A 112 -15.02 -9.53 -2.67
N VAL A 113 -14.75 -8.25 -2.98
CA VAL A 113 -13.47 -7.60 -2.66
C VAL A 113 -13.52 -6.80 -1.37
N LEU A 114 -14.68 -6.72 -0.74
CA LEU A 114 -14.86 -6.06 0.56
C LEU A 114 -14.45 -6.99 1.71
N SER A 115 -13.77 -6.42 2.69
CA SER A 115 -13.52 -7.01 3.99
C SER A 115 -14.06 -6.12 5.09
N GLU A 116 -14.57 -6.73 6.16
CA GLU A 116 -15.06 -6.00 7.33
C GLU A 116 -13.90 -5.44 8.15
N VAL A 117 -14.05 -4.22 8.65
CA VAL A 117 -13.08 -3.55 9.53
C VAL A 117 -13.58 -3.67 10.97
N PRO A 118 -12.82 -4.29 11.87
CA PRO A 118 -13.16 -4.38 13.29
C PRO A 118 -13.34 -3.00 13.93
N ASP A 119 -14.21 -2.88 14.92
CA ASP A 119 -14.54 -1.61 15.58
C ASP A 119 -13.33 -0.91 16.23
N ASN A 120 -12.37 -1.70 16.71
CA ASN A 120 -11.16 -1.20 17.35
C ASN A 120 -10.04 -0.79 16.37
N VAL A 121 -10.25 -0.92 15.05
CA VAL A 121 -9.29 -0.53 14.00
C VAL A 121 -9.78 0.77 13.35
N SER A 122 -8.93 1.79 13.27
CA SER A 122 -9.28 3.02 12.56
C SER A 122 -9.38 2.81 11.05
N PHE A 123 -10.12 3.66 10.33
CA PHE A 123 -10.17 3.59 8.86
C PHE A 123 -8.80 3.89 8.23
N THR A 124 -8.00 4.75 8.86
CA THR A 124 -6.65 5.09 8.41
C THR A 124 -5.66 3.93 8.56
N ASP A 125 -5.81 3.13 9.61
CA ASP A 125 -5.00 1.91 9.77
C ASP A 125 -5.47 0.80 8.83
N ALA A 126 -6.79 0.61 8.73
CA ALA A 126 -7.37 -0.41 7.87
C ALA A 126 -7.00 -0.21 6.39
N VAL A 127 -7.04 1.04 5.89
CA VAL A 127 -6.77 1.33 4.47
C VAL A 127 -5.32 1.09 4.05
N ALA A 128 -4.38 1.01 4.98
CA ALA A 128 -2.99 0.68 4.68
C ALA A 128 -2.76 -0.81 4.32
N LEU A 129 -3.75 -1.67 4.57
CA LEU A 129 -3.57 -3.13 4.44
C LEU A 129 -3.88 -3.69 3.03
N PRO A 130 -4.90 -3.22 2.29
CA PRO A 130 -5.31 -3.88 1.04
C PRO A 130 -4.24 -3.94 -0.04
N LEU A 131 -3.52 -2.87 -0.30
CA LEU A 131 -2.46 -2.86 -1.31
C LEU A 131 -1.08 -3.05 -0.67
N GLN A 132 -0.70 -2.14 0.24
CA GLN A 132 0.65 -2.11 0.80
C GLN A 132 0.91 -3.29 1.74
N GLY A 133 -0.07 -3.67 2.57
CA GLY A 133 0.03 -4.83 3.47
C GLY A 133 0.07 -6.14 2.73
N GLN A 134 -0.81 -6.36 1.74
CA GLN A 134 -0.77 -7.56 0.90
C GLN A 134 0.52 -7.65 0.10
N THR A 135 1.01 -6.52 -0.46
CA THR A 135 2.30 -6.48 -1.15
C THR A 135 3.43 -6.91 -0.21
N ALA A 136 3.54 -6.30 0.98
CA ALA A 136 4.55 -6.65 1.96
C ALA A 136 4.48 -8.13 2.37
N TYR A 137 3.28 -8.65 2.58
CA TYR A 137 3.08 -10.07 2.91
C TYR A 137 3.54 -11.00 1.78
N HIS A 138 3.12 -10.73 0.54
CA HIS A 138 3.48 -11.59 -0.60
C HIS A 138 4.96 -11.54 -0.95
N ILE A 139 5.61 -10.38 -0.88
CA ILE A 139 7.05 -10.31 -1.15
C ILE A 139 7.87 -11.06 -0.09
N LEU A 140 7.42 -11.10 1.16
CA LEU A 140 8.08 -11.86 2.21
C LEU A 140 7.79 -13.37 2.13
N THR A 141 6.52 -13.75 1.94
CA THR A 141 6.11 -15.16 2.06
C THR A 141 6.13 -15.92 0.73
N THR A 142 5.55 -15.33 -0.33
CA THR A 142 5.38 -16.01 -1.63
C THR A 142 6.63 -15.91 -2.48
N MET A 143 7.22 -14.71 -2.55
CA MET A 143 8.40 -14.45 -3.39
C MET A 143 9.69 -14.74 -2.63
N GLY A 144 9.89 -14.13 -1.47
CA GLY A 144 11.08 -14.29 -0.63
C GLY A 144 11.11 -15.60 0.15
N ARG A 145 9.94 -16.24 0.37
CA ARG A 145 9.83 -17.52 1.11
C ARG A 145 10.52 -17.50 2.46
N LEU A 146 10.37 -16.38 3.17
CA LEU A 146 11.01 -16.15 4.46
C LEU A 146 10.79 -17.33 5.41
N ASN A 147 11.89 -17.92 5.88
CA ASN A 147 11.89 -18.91 6.94
C ASN A 147 12.26 -18.27 8.27
N LYS A 148 11.79 -18.88 9.35
CA LYS A 148 12.12 -18.41 10.71
C LYS A 148 13.63 -18.44 10.94
N GLY A 149 14.16 -17.31 11.42
CA GLY A 149 15.59 -17.14 11.72
C GLY A 149 16.42 -16.55 10.59
N GLU A 150 15.89 -16.43 9.37
CA GLU A 150 16.58 -15.79 8.25
C GLU A 150 16.67 -14.27 8.44
N SER A 151 17.67 -13.68 7.80
CA SER A 151 17.91 -12.24 7.80
C SER A 151 17.26 -11.55 6.60
N VAL A 152 16.66 -10.37 6.84
CA VAL A 152 15.95 -9.61 5.81
C VAL A 152 16.51 -8.19 5.72
N LEU A 153 16.90 -7.77 4.52
CA LEU A 153 17.20 -6.39 4.19
C LEU A 153 15.94 -5.74 3.59
N VAL A 154 15.47 -4.66 4.20
CA VAL A 154 14.29 -3.94 3.72
C VAL A 154 14.70 -2.55 3.26
N HIS A 155 14.63 -2.29 1.96
CA HIS A 155 14.86 -0.96 1.39
C HIS A 155 13.63 -0.05 1.55
N ALA A 156 13.87 1.27 1.50
CA ALA A 156 12.82 2.30 1.66
C ALA A 156 11.91 2.02 2.87
N ALA A 157 12.48 1.59 3.98
CA ALA A 157 11.79 1.03 5.14
C ALA A 157 10.85 2.00 5.88
N ALA A 158 10.90 3.30 5.56
CA ALA A 158 9.95 4.28 6.07
C ALA A 158 8.77 4.56 5.10
N GLY A 159 8.75 3.91 3.93
CA GLY A 159 7.63 3.95 3.00
C GLY A 159 6.54 2.93 3.36
N GLY A 160 5.39 2.99 2.70
CA GLY A 160 4.24 2.15 3.05
C GLY A 160 4.55 0.64 3.02
N VAL A 161 5.00 0.11 1.89
CA VAL A 161 5.38 -1.32 1.79
C VAL A 161 6.56 -1.65 2.71
N GLY A 162 7.59 -0.80 2.74
CA GLY A 162 8.78 -1.03 3.57
C GLY A 162 8.48 -1.10 5.06
N ALA A 163 7.68 -0.15 5.58
CA ALA A 163 7.31 -0.10 6.99
C ALA A 163 6.47 -1.32 7.41
N LEU A 164 5.55 -1.76 6.56
CA LEU A 164 4.78 -2.98 6.80
C LEU A 164 5.65 -4.23 6.65
N SER A 165 6.62 -4.25 5.74
CA SER A 165 7.57 -5.36 5.59
C SER A 165 8.45 -5.55 6.83
N VAL A 166 8.94 -4.47 7.45
CA VAL A 166 9.70 -4.54 8.71
C VAL A 166 8.86 -5.21 9.81
N GLN A 167 7.63 -4.75 10.01
CA GLN A 167 6.72 -5.30 11.02
C GLN A 167 6.35 -6.76 10.75
N LEU A 168 5.99 -7.07 9.49
CA LEU A 168 5.63 -8.42 9.09
C LEU A 168 6.81 -9.39 9.17
N ALA A 169 8.02 -8.98 8.77
CA ALA A 169 9.21 -9.82 8.90
C ALA A 169 9.45 -10.23 10.36
N LYS A 170 9.26 -9.29 11.30
CA LYS A 170 9.33 -9.57 12.74
C LYS A 170 8.27 -10.57 13.20
N LEU A 171 7.01 -10.35 12.81
CA LEU A 171 5.90 -11.26 13.13
C LEU A 171 6.07 -12.66 12.54
N LEU A 172 6.66 -12.76 11.35
CA LEU A 172 6.96 -14.03 10.67
C LEU A 172 8.20 -14.74 11.22
N GLY A 173 8.94 -14.08 12.13
CA GLY A 173 10.06 -14.69 12.85
C GLY A 173 11.41 -14.54 12.15
N ALA A 174 11.62 -13.50 11.37
CA ALA A 174 12.96 -13.15 10.87
C ALA A 174 13.96 -13.07 12.02
N GLY A 175 15.17 -13.58 11.81
CA GLY A 175 16.23 -13.59 12.81
C GLY A 175 16.97 -12.27 12.93
N LYS A 176 17.08 -11.53 11.84
CA LYS A 176 17.62 -10.16 11.79
C LYS A 176 16.94 -9.33 10.70
N ILE A 177 16.54 -8.12 11.04
CA ILE A 177 15.92 -7.18 10.12
C ILE A 177 16.81 -5.94 10.00
N ILE A 178 17.40 -5.74 8.83
CA ILE A 178 18.20 -4.56 8.49
C ILE A 178 17.35 -3.68 7.61
N ALA A 179 17.10 -2.45 8.04
CA ALA A 179 16.27 -1.49 7.31
C ALA A 179 17.11 -0.37 6.72
N THR A 180 16.83 0.04 5.49
CA THR A 180 17.53 1.18 4.89
C THR A 180 16.59 2.33 4.59
N ALA A 181 17.08 3.55 4.75
CA ALA A 181 16.39 4.78 4.39
C ALA A 181 17.40 5.89 4.08
N SER A 182 16.92 7.06 3.64
CA SER A 182 17.76 8.17 3.15
C SER A 182 17.99 9.30 4.16
N THR A 183 17.38 9.26 5.34
CA THR A 183 17.52 10.30 6.37
C THR A 183 17.40 9.71 7.77
N ASP A 184 18.02 10.35 8.77
CA ASP A 184 17.99 9.92 10.17
C ASP A 184 16.57 9.79 10.71
N LYS A 185 15.68 10.71 10.37
CA LYS A 185 14.26 10.64 10.77
C LYS A 185 13.58 9.36 10.27
N LYS A 186 13.85 8.97 9.02
CA LYS A 186 13.32 7.74 8.41
C LYS A 186 13.95 6.49 9.00
N LEU A 187 15.25 6.52 9.29
CA LEU A 187 15.97 5.44 9.96
C LEU A 187 15.43 5.21 11.37
N GLN A 188 15.24 6.30 12.12
CA GLN A 188 14.65 6.22 13.47
C GLN A 188 13.22 5.65 13.43
N HIS A 189 12.41 6.02 12.43
CA HIS A 189 11.09 5.42 12.24
C HIS A 189 11.19 3.91 12.00
N ALA A 190 12.07 3.46 11.09
CA ALA A 190 12.28 2.04 10.84
C ALA A 190 12.71 1.27 12.10
N LYS A 191 13.59 1.87 12.92
CA LYS A 191 14.00 1.30 14.21
C LYS A 191 12.81 1.15 15.17
N ASN A 192 12.00 2.19 15.29
CA ASN A 192 10.83 2.21 16.19
C ASN A 192 9.77 1.17 15.83
N ILE A 193 9.62 0.83 14.54
CA ILE A 193 8.64 -0.17 14.07
C ILE A 193 9.19 -1.60 14.05
N GLY A 194 10.46 -1.79 14.45
CA GLY A 194 10.97 -3.13 14.73
C GLY A 194 12.19 -3.59 13.94
N ALA A 195 12.84 -2.72 13.18
CA ALA A 195 14.14 -3.07 12.58
C ALA A 195 15.21 -3.24 13.68
N ASP A 196 16.02 -4.28 13.55
CA ASP A 196 17.12 -4.54 14.49
C ASP A 196 18.31 -3.60 14.20
N GLU A 197 18.58 -3.34 12.93
CA GLU A 197 19.62 -2.46 12.48
C GLU A 197 19.11 -1.51 11.38
N VAL A 198 19.74 -0.34 11.26
CA VAL A 198 19.38 0.66 10.24
C VAL A 198 20.62 1.18 9.54
N VAL A 199 20.52 1.38 8.22
CA VAL A 199 21.61 1.81 7.36
C VAL A 199 21.14 2.91 6.42
N ASN A 200 21.91 4.00 6.31
CA ASN A 200 21.64 5.05 5.35
C ASN A 200 22.19 4.67 3.97
N TYR A 201 21.31 4.33 3.01
CA TYR A 201 21.74 3.91 1.67
C TYR A 201 22.28 5.07 0.81
N THR A 202 22.21 6.32 1.26
CA THR A 202 22.81 7.46 0.58
C THR A 202 24.29 7.64 0.92
N GLU A 203 24.78 6.96 1.95
CA GLU A 203 26.16 7.01 2.37
C GLU A 203 27.03 6.04 1.55
N PRO A 204 28.23 6.45 1.10
CA PRO A 204 29.14 5.54 0.39
C PRO A 204 29.51 4.32 1.22
N GLY A 205 29.42 3.12 0.63
CA GLY A 205 29.79 1.88 1.29
C GLY A 205 28.71 1.31 2.22
N TRP A 206 27.47 1.76 2.09
CA TRP A 206 26.34 1.23 2.85
C TRP A 206 26.18 -0.30 2.69
N GLU A 207 26.49 -0.83 1.50
CA GLU A 207 26.45 -2.28 1.22
C GLU A 207 27.51 -3.06 2.03
N ARG A 208 28.65 -2.46 2.33
CA ARG A 208 29.65 -3.05 3.22
C ARG A 208 29.17 -3.04 4.65
N GLN A 209 28.54 -1.97 5.10
CA GLN A 209 27.95 -1.91 6.43
C GLN A 209 26.89 -3.00 6.62
N VAL A 210 26.03 -3.26 5.63
CA VAL A 210 25.08 -4.40 5.68
C VAL A 210 25.81 -5.73 5.84
N ARG A 211 26.89 -5.95 5.12
CA ARG A 211 27.70 -7.18 5.27
C ARG A 211 28.36 -7.29 6.64
N GLU A 212 28.88 -6.20 7.19
CA GLU A 212 29.47 -6.18 8.55
C GLU A 212 28.40 -6.55 9.61
N LEU A 213 27.20 -6.01 9.49
CA LEU A 213 26.06 -6.33 10.36
C LEU A 213 25.63 -7.80 10.30
N THR A 214 26.02 -8.51 9.25
CA THR A 214 25.76 -9.94 9.04
C THR A 214 27.05 -10.78 9.17
N GLU A 215 28.06 -10.27 9.85
CA GLU A 215 29.35 -10.97 10.06
C GLU A 215 30.02 -11.42 8.74
N GLY A 216 29.82 -10.65 7.66
CA GLY A 216 30.34 -10.96 6.32
C GLY A 216 29.52 -11.98 5.52
N LYS A 217 28.50 -12.59 6.10
CA LYS A 217 27.67 -13.61 5.43
C LYS A 217 26.76 -13.01 4.35
N GLY A 218 26.23 -11.82 4.60
CA GLY A 218 25.16 -11.21 3.81
C GLY A 218 23.78 -11.57 4.34
N VAL A 219 22.72 -11.04 3.71
CA VAL A 219 21.33 -11.28 4.08
C VAL A 219 20.72 -12.41 3.25
N ASP A 220 19.80 -13.17 3.85
CA ASP A 220 19.11 -14.27 3.15
C ASP A 220 18.06 -13.75 2.17
N ILE A 221 17.43 -12.61 2.49
CA ILE A 221 16.40 -11.99 1.65
C ILE A 221 16.65 -10.48 1.57
N ALA A 222 16.53 -9.89 0.38
CA ALA A 222 16.52 -8.47 0.18
C ALA A 222 15.21 -8.02 -0.51
N LEU A 223 14.47 -7.14 0.14
CA LEU A 223 13.29 -6.50 -0.44
C LEU A 223 13.71 -5.20 -1.11
N GLU A 224 13.92 -5.29 -2.42
CA GLU A 224 14.44 -4.19 -3.22
C GLU A 224 13.28 -3.56 -4.02
N MET A 225 13.05 -2.27 -3.81
CA MET A 225 11.98 -1.49 -4.44
C MET A 225 12.43 -0.09 -4.88
N VAL A 226 13.76 0.16 -4.87
CA VAL A 226 14.35 1.46 -5.23
C VAL A 226 14.84 1.46 -6.67
N GLY A 227 15.48 0.36 -7.10
CA GLY A 227 16.02 0.22 -8.45
C GLY A 227 17.37 0.90 -8.68
N GLY A 228 17.78 0.93 -9.96
CA GLY A 228 18.99 1.64 -10.39
C GLY A 228 20.26 1.12 -9.74
N GLU A 229 21.13 2.03 -9.29
CA GLU A 229 22.41 1.70 -8.65
C GLU A 229 22.23 0.95 -7.32
N ILE A 230 21.17 1.28 -6.57
CA ILE A 230 20.86 0.63 -5.31
C ILE A 230 20.62 -0.88 -5.53
N PHE A 231 19.90 -1.24 -6.60
CA PHE A 231 19.70 -2.66 -6.94
C PHE A 231 21.04 -3.40 -7.16
N GLN A 232 21.97 -2.79 -7.92
CA GLN A 232 23.29 -3.40 -8.17
C GLN A 232 24.12 -3.56 -6.89
N GLN A 233 24.02 -2.59 -5.98
CA GLN A 233 24.71 -2.64 -4.70
C GLN A 233 24.06 -3.67 -3.76
N THR A 234 22.73 -3.80 -3.81
CA THR A 234 21.96 -4.79 -3.03
C THR A 234 22.42 -6.21 -3.32
N LEU A 235 22.75 -6.54 -4.57
CA LEU A 235 23.29 -7.87 -4.91
C LEU A 235 24.57 -8.23 -4.15
N LYS A 236 25.37 -7.21 -3.75
CA LYS A 236 26.57 -7.43 -2.93
C LYS A 236 26.25 -7.69 -1.45
N CYS A 237 25.02 -7.39 -1.02
CA CYS A 237 24.55 -7.61 0.35
C CYS A 237 24.04 -9.04 0.58
N LEU A 238 23.74 -9.80 -0.49
CA LEU A 238 23.13 -11.12 -0.39
C LEU A 238 24.12 -12.16 0.13
N ALA A 239 23.61 -13.12 0.88
CA ALA A 239 24.30 -14.35 1.24
C ALA A 239 24.41 -15.28 0.02
N PRO A 240 25.27 -16.32 0.06
CA PRO A 240 25.21 -17.40 -0.93
C PRO A 240 23.80 -18.02 -0.93
N PHE A 241 23.14 -18.01 -2.09
CA PHE A 241 21.76 -18.45 -2.31
C PHE A 241 20.65 -17.51 -1.74
N GLY A 242 21.02 -16.32 -1.29
CA GLY A 242 20.06 -15.28 -0.90
C GLY A 242 19.48 -14.53 -2.10
#